data_613e6ee13723658e8d06ef4f67c7e638
#
_entry.id   613e6ee13723658e8d06ef4f67c7e638
#
_cell.length_a   1.000
_cell.length_b   1.000
_cell.length_c   1.000
_cell.angle_alpha   90.00
_cell.angle_beta   90.00
_cell.angle_gamma   90.00
#
_symmetry.space_group_name_H-M   'P 1'
#
loop_
_entity.id
_entity.type
_entity.pdbx_description
1 polymer ?
#
loop_
_entity_poly.entity_id
_entity_poly.type
_entity_poly.pdbx_seq_one_letter_code
_entity_poly.pdbx_strand_id
1 'polypeptide(L)'
;NGINARKLILDNCQHIRPFVPELVDGKPWQSYETAQIAVDLRFFQFVPGEHWHSFEGYAENQYFVDPCKLLLTTPGIDARNGEYEAFGVPATILANFLRENGVVPEKCDLNSILFLLTPAEDMAKLQQLAALLVRFEKLLESDAPLSEVLPSIYKQHDERYTGYTLRQLCQEMHDL
;
A
#
# COMPACT_ATOMS: atom_id res chain seq x y z
N ASN A 1 3.75 -4.25 -16.42
CA ASN A 1 4.30 -4.34 -15.06
C ASN A 1 3.32 -3.74 -14.03
N GLY A 2 2.87 -2.47 -14.17
CA GLY A 2 2.02 -1.79 -13.20
C GLY A 2 0.67 -2.47 -12.94
N ILE A 3 0.03 -3.03 -13.96
CA ILE A 3 -1.22 -3.79 -13.81
C ILE A 3 -0.95 -5.09 -13.06
N ASN A 4 0.10 -5.83 -13.45
CA ASN A 4 0.45 -7.09 -12.81
C ASN A 4 0.82 -6.92 -11.33
N ALA A 5 1.56 -5.86 -10.98
CA ALA A 5 1.86 -5.54 -9.59
C ALA A 5 0.59 -5.31 -8.76
N ARG A 6 -0.36 -4.52 -9.30
CA ARG A 6 -1.64 -4.25 -8.62
C ARG A 6 -2.46 -5.52 -8.42
N LYS A 7 -2.54 -6.38 -9.44
CA LYS A 7 -3.24 -7.68 -9.34
C LYS A 7 -2.62 -8.57 -8.27
N LEU A 8 -1.29 -8.72 -8.28
CA LEU A 8 -0.59 -9.51 -7.26
C LEU A 8 -0.89 -9.03 -5.84
N ILE A 9 -0.91 -7.71 -5.62
CA ILE A 9 -1.18 -7.15 -4.30
C ILE A 9 -2.66 -7.33 -3.94
N LEU A 10 -3.59 -7.01 -4.86
CA LEU A 10 -5.03 -7.16 -4.62
C LEU A 10 -5.45 -8.61 -4.34
N ASP A 11 -4.78 -9.58 -4.97
CA ASP A 11 -5.07 -11.00 -4.79
C ASP A 11 -4.48 -11.59 -3.49
N ASN A 12 -3.45 -10.96 -2.91
CA ASN A 12 -2.69 -11.55 -1.80
C ASN A 12 -2.68 -10.73 -0.51
N CYS A 13 -2.91 -9.41 -0.57
CA CYS A 13 -2.93 -8.53 0.59
C CYS A 13 -4.36 -8.16 0.98
N GLN A 14 -4.61 -8.02 2.28
CA GLN A 14 -5.92 -7.65 2.82
C GLN A 14 -5.99 -6.18 3.26
N HIS A 15 -4.91 -5.65 3.80
CA HIS A 15 -4.84 -4.34 4.44
C HIS A 15 -4.07 -3.31 3.62
N ILE A 16 -3.02 -3.73 2.91
CA ILE A 16 -2.25 -2.86 2.03
C ILE A 16 -2.86 -2.94 0.63
N ARG A 17 -3.35 -1.82 0.11
CA ARG A 17 -4.14 -1.80 -1.13
C ARG A 17 -3.55 -0.86 -2.16
N PRO A 18 -3.50 -1.24 -3.44
CA PRO A 18 -3.25 -0.30 -4.54
C PRO A 18 -4.36 0.75 -4.60
N PHE A 19 -3.98 2.00 -4.82
CA PHE A 19 -4.90 3.13 -4.96
C PHE A 19 -5.47 3.17 -6.38
N VAL A 20 -6.53 2.39 -6.60
CA VAL A 20 -7.29 2.24 -7.85
C VAL A 20 -8.76 1.97 -7.52
N PRO A 21 -9.70 2.10 -8.47
CA PRO A 21 -11.10 1.70 -8.26
C PRO A 21 -11.19 0.27 -7.74
N GLU A 22 -12.01 0.05 -6.72
CA GLU A 22 -12.22 -1.31 -6.19
C GLU A 22 -13.02 -2.17 -7.17
N LEU A 23 -14.02 -1.57 -7.79
CA LEU A 23 -14.92 -2.20 -8.75
C LEU A 23 -14.94 -1.42 -10.06
N VAL A 24 -15.03 -2.14 -11.17
CA VAL A 24 -15.33 -1.60 -12.50
C VAL A 24 -16.50 -2.40 -13.06
N ASP A 25 -17.58 -1.72 -13.48
CA ASP A 25 -18.83 -2.38 -13.90
C ASP A 25 -19.34 -3.44 -12.90
N GLY A 26 -19.21 -3.16 -11.59
CA GLY A 26 -19.66 -4.03 -10.51
C GLY A 26 -18.81 -5.27 -10.24
N LYS A 27 -17.65 -5.41 -10.89
CA LYS A 27 -16.72 -6.53 -10.70
C LYS A 27 -15.39 -6.04 -10.10
N PRO A 28 -14.71 -6.84 -9.26
CA PRO A 28 -13.42 -6.49 -8.72
C PRO A 28 -12.40 -6.13 -9.80
N TRP A 29 -11.66 -5.06 -9.60
CA TRP A 29 -10.65 -4.55 -10.54
C TRP A 29 -9.69 -5.66 -11.02
N GLN A 30 -9.18 -6.48 -10.12
CA GLN A 30 -8.21 -7.54 -10.43
C GLN A 30 -8.81 -8.74 -11.16
N SER A 31 -10.14 -8.88 -11.22
CA SER A 31 -10.82 -10.01 -11.89
C SER A 31 -10.80 -9.93 -13.42
N TYR A 32 -10.46 -8.77 -13.97
CA TYR A 32 -10.37 -8.58 -15.41
C TYR A 32 -9.03 -9.05 -15.97
N GLU A 33 -9.00 -9.44 -17.23
CA GLU A 33 -7.76 -9.78 -17.92
C GLU A 33 -6.83 -8.56 -18.04
N THR A 34 -5.52 -8.76 -17.89
CA THR A 34 -4.52 -7.68 -17.98
C THR A 34 -4.65 -6.87 -19.28
N ALA A 35 -4.96 -7.54 -20.40
CA ALA A 35 -5.15 -6.89 -21.68
C ALA A 35 -6.38 -5.98 -21.72
N GLN A 36 -7.46 -6.32 -21.01
CA GLN A 36 -8.66 -5.49 -20.89
C GLN A 36 -8.34 -4.23 -20.07
N ILE A 37 -7.69 -4.40 -18.93
CA ILE A 37 -7.27 -3.28 -18.08
C ILE A 37 -6.33 -2.31 -18.83
N ALA A 38 -5.43 -2.85 -19.65
CA ALA A 38 -4.41 -2.08 -20.36
C ALA A 38 -4.96 -1.11 -21.42
N VAL A 39 -6.17 -1.34 -21.91
CA VAL A 39 -6.76 -0.55 -23.00
C VAL A 39 -7.99 0.28 -22.57
N ASP A 40 -8.39 0.20 -21.32
CA ASP A 40 -9.59 0.87 -20.82
C ASP A 40 -9.24 1.82 -19.64
N LEU A 41 -9.35 3.11 -19.90
CA LEU A 41 -9.02 4.15 -18.92
C LEU A 41 -9.89 4.13 -17.67
N ARG A 42 -11.10 3.52 -17.70
CA ARG A 42 -11.98 3.43 -16.53
C ARG A 42 -11.33 2.69 -15.35
N PHE A 43 -10.36 1.83 -15.61
CA PHE A 43 -9.58 1.15 -14.57
C PHE A 43 -8.63 2.05 -13.80
N PHE A 44 -8.42 3.28 -14.27
CA PHE A 44 -7.47 4.24 -13.68
C PHE A 44 -8.10 5.61 -13.46
N GLN A 45 -9.39 5.77 -13.75
CA GLN A 45 -10.07 7.05 -13.72
C GLN A 45 -10.46 7.42 -12.29
N PHE A 46 -10.25 8.70 -11.94
CA PHE A 46 -10.88 9.32 -10.79
C PHE A 46 -12.27 9.83 -11.20
N VAL A 47 -13.33 9.17 -10.73
CA VAL A 47 -14.69 9.66 -10.87
C VAL A 47 -15.05 10.45 -9.62
N PRO A 48 -15.52 11.71 -9.70
CA PRO A 48 -15.79 12.55 -8.54
C PRO A 48 -16.73 11.86 -7.53
N GLY A 49 -16.33 11.85 -6.25
CA GLY A 49 -17.14 11.30 -5.16
C GLY A 49 -17.18 9.78 -5.05
N GLU A 50 -16.37 9.04 -5.81
CA GLU A 50 -16.27 7.59 -5.63
C GLU A 50 -15.64 7.22 -4.27
N HIS A 51 -16.11 6.12 -3.69
CA HIS A 51 -15.75 5.69 -2.33
C HIS A 51 -14.26 5.36 -2.12
N TRP A 52 -13.54 4.97 -3.16
CA TRP A 52 -12.15 4.58 -3.01
C TRP A 52 -11.18 5.77 -2.86
N HIS A 53 -11.65 7.02 -3.10
CA HIS A 53 -10.84 8.23 -2.94
C HIS A 53 -11.59 9.45 -2.40
N SER A 54 -12.91 9.52 -2.52
CA SER A 54 -13.80 10.62 -2.08
C SER A 54 -13.45 12.03 -2.60
N PHE A 55 -12.53 12.20 -3.54
CA PHE A 55 -12.17 13.51 -4.09
C PHE A 55 -13.30 14.07 -4.96
N GLU A 56 -13.57 15.36 -4.82
CA GLU A 56 -14.62 16.09 -5.51
C GLU A 56 -14.10 17.39 -6.11
N GLY A 57 -14.98 18.13 -6.84
CA GLY A 57 -14.67 19.47 -7.35
C GLY A 57 -13.97 19.49 -8.70
N TYR A 58 -13.98 18.39 -9.44
CA TYR A 58 -13.45 18.28 -10.81
C TYR A 58 -14.45 17.55 -11.72
N ALA A 59 -14.25 17.59 -13.03
CA ALA A 59 -15.09 16.88 -14.01
C ALA A 59 -14.60 15.44 -14.22
N GLU A 60 -15.52 14.55 -14.62
CA GLU A 60 -15.14 13.22 -15.09
C GLU A 60 -14.14 13.30 -16.26
N ASN A 61 -13.31 12.29 -16.41
CA ASN A 61 -12.23 12.20 -17.40
C ASN A 61 -11.14 13.28 -17.28
N GLN A 62 -11.03 13.94 -16.14
CA GLN A 62 -10.01 14.96 -15.88
C GLN A 62 -8.73 14.39 -15.27
N TYR A 63 -8.86 13.41 -14.37
CA TYR A 63 -7.73 12.83 -13.66
C TYR A 63 -7.72 11.30 -13.74
N PHE A 64 -6.50 10.74 -13.78
CA PHE A 64 -6.26 9.31 -13.89
C PHE A 64 -5.07 8.91 -13.01
N VAL A 65 -5.12 7.69 -12.50
CA VAL A 65 -3.96 7.06 -11.86
C VAL A 65 -2.91 6.76 -12.93
N ASP A 66 -1.66 7.14 -12.68
CA ASP A 66 -0.54 6.77 -13.55
C ASP A 66 -0.18 5.28 -13.36
N PRO A 67 -0.30 4.43 -14.39
CA PRO A 67 0.00 3.01 -14.27
C PRO A 67 1.44 2.70 -13.85
N CYS A 68 2.40 3.60 -14.14
CA CYS A 68 3.80 3.46 -13.77
C CYS A 68 4.09 3.86 -12.31
N LYS A 69 3.14 4.51 -11.65
CA LYS A 69 3.23 4.92 -10.24
C LYS A 69 2.35 4.01 -9.39
N LEU A 70 2.97 3.03 -8.77
CA LEU A 70 2.28 2.15 -7.84
C LEU A 70 2.17 2.83 -6.47
N LEU A 71 1.03 3.50 -6.26
CA LEU A 71 0.67 4.04 -4.96
C LEU A 71 -0.10 2.97 -4.19
N LEU A 72 0.36 2.66 -2.98
CA LEU A 72 -0.30 1.78 -2.03
C LEU A 72 -0.75 2.58 -0.81
N THR A 73 -1.91 2.24 -0.28
CA THR A 73 -2.41 2.76 1.00
C THR A 73 -2.21 1.73 2.11
N THR A 74 -1.97 2.22 3.31
CA THR A 74 -1.94 1.44 4.55
C THR A 74 -3.15 1.80 5.42
N PRO A 75 -3.58 0.92 6.36
CA PRO A 75 -4.66 1.22 7.29
C PRO A 75 -4.43 2.50 8.10
N GLY A 76 -5.51 3.19 8.46
CA GLY A 76 -5.47 4.35 9.35
C GLY A 76 -6.23 5.57 8.87
N ILE A 77 -6.64 5.61 7.60
CA ILE A 77 -7.49 6.68 7.05
C ILE A 77 -8.59 6.03 6.21
N ASP A 78 -9.84 6.34 6.53
CA ASP A 78 -10.99 5.95 5.70
C ASP A 78 -11.01 6.79 4.42
N ALA A 79 -10.77 6.14 3.28
CA ALA A 79 -10.74 6.81 1.98
C ALA A 79 -12.09 7.47 1.59
N ARG A 80 -13.21 7.03 2.18
CA ARG A 80 -14.56 7.53 1.87
C ARG A 80 -14.83 8.92 2.43
N ASN A 81 -14.17 9.30 3.52
CA ASN A 81 -14.43 10.57 4.20
C ASN A 81 -13.15 11.30 4.67
N GLY A 82 -11.98 10.65 4.53
CA GLY A 82 -10.70 11.20 4.97
C GLY A 82 -10.50 11.23 6.49
N GLU A 83 -11.35 10.54 7.25
CA GLU A 83 -11.25 10.50 8.70
C GLU A 83 -10.22 9.47 9.17
N TYR A 84 -9.55 9.77 10.29
CA TYR A 84 -8.66 8.83 10.94
C TYR A 84 -9.42 7.68 11.56
N GLU A 85 -8.93 6.46 11.35
CA GLU A 85 -9.43 5.25 12.00
C GLU A 85 -8.80 5.09 13.40
N ALA A 86 -9.40 4.23 14.23
CA ALA A 86 -8.92 3.97 15.59
C ALA A 86 -7.53 3.32 15.65
N PHE A 87 -7.13 2.64 14.57
CA PHE A 87 -5.81 2.02 14.40
C PHE A 87 -5.27 2.34 13.02
N GLY A 88 -3.99 2.64 12.96
CA GLY A 88 -3.33 2.89 11.68
C GLY A 88 -1.94 2.27 11.59
N VAL A 89 -1.48 2.12 10.35
CA VAL A 89 -0.12 1.67 10.03
C VAL A 89 0.58 2.79 9.27
N PRO A 90 1.35 3.63 9.97
CA PRO A 90 2.13 4.67 9.30
C PRO A 90 3.04 4.08 8.23
N ALA A 91 2.93 4.60 7.00
CA ALA A 91 3.64 4.03 5.85
C ALA A 91 5.16 4.07 6.01
N THR A 92 5.69 4.93 6.88
CA THR A 92 7.12 4.97 7.19
C THR A 92 7.61 3.68 7.87
N ILE A 93 6.77 3.01 8.66
CA ILE A 93 7.09 1.71 9.28
C ILE A 93 7.23 0.65 8.19
N LEU A 94 6.26 0.56 7.28
CA LEU A 94 6.32 -0.32 6.12
C LEU A 94 7.53 -0.02 5.24
N ALA A 95 7.81 1.28 4.98
CA ALA A 95 8.96 1.69 4.18
C ALA A 95 10.29 1.23 4.78
N ASN A 96 10.45 1.30 6.10
CA ASN A 96 11.65 0.82 6.79
C ASN A 96 11.76 -0.71 6.75
N PHE A 97 10.65 -1.43 6.96
CA PHE A 97 10.62 -2.88 6.79
C PHE A 97 11.05 -3.29 5.37
N LEU A 98 10.54 -2.63 4.35
CA LEU A 98 10.90 -2.91 2.95
C LEU A 98 12.38 -2.61 2.68
N ARG A 99 12.92 -1.48 3.20
CA ARG A 99 14.35 -1.14 3.05
C ARG A 99 15.25 -2.18 3.71
N GLU A 100 14.93 -2.65 4.91
CA GLU A 100 15.69 -3.72 5.57
C GLU A 100 15.64 -5.05 4.79
N ASN A 101 14.64 -5.24 3.91
CA ASN A 101 14.51 -6.40 3.03
C ASN A 101 14.90 -6.12 1.57
N GLY A 102 15.63 -5.02 1.30
CA GLY A 102 16.22 -4.72 -0.01
C GLY A 102 15.29 -4.08 -1.02
N VAL A 103 14.11 -3.59 -0.60
CA VAL A 103 13.19 -2.85 -1.47
C VAL A 103 13.10 -1.39 -1.02
N VAL A 104 13.41 -0.47 -1.92
CA VAL A 104 13.43 0.98 -1.62
C VAL A 104 12.24 1.65 -2.32
N PRO A 105 11.27 2.17 -1.58
CA PRO A 105 10.19 2.97 -2.17
C PRO A 105 10.70 4.33 -2.64
N GLU A 106 9.99 4.93 -3.60
CA GLU A 106 10.27 6.30 -4.06
C GLU A 106 10.02 7.33 -2.95
N LYS A 107 8.85 7.23 -2.33
CA LYS A 107 8.51 8.02 -1.15
C LYS A 107 7.43 7.34 -0.31
N CYS A 108 7.27 7.79 0.92
CA CYS A 108 6.12 7.49 1.76
C CYS A 108 5.58 8.77 2.38
N ASP A 109 4.30 8.74 2.67
CA ASP A 109 3.57 9.74 3.41
C ASP A 109 2.94 9.07 4.63
N LEU A 110 1.98 9.71 5.29
CA LEU A 110 1.39 9.21 6.53
C LEU A 110 0.82 7.78 6.37
N ASN A 111 -0.11 7.58 5.45
CA ASN A 111 -0.73 6.27 5.16
C ASN A 111 -0.63 5.88 3.69
N SER A 112 0.41 6.33 2.99
CA SER A 112 0.66 5.94 1.61
C SER A 112 2.14 5.75 1.31
N ILE A 113 2.43 4.83 0.38
CA ILE A 113 3.78 4.52 -0.08
C ILE A 113 3.78 4.39 -1.61
N LEU A 114 4.78 4.98 -2.26
CA LEU A 114 4.88 5.06 -3.71
C LEU A 114 6.09 4.31 -4.23
N PHE A 115 5.87 3.52 -5.29
CA PHE A 115 6.92 2.88 -6.09
C PHE A 115 6.83 3.35 -7.54
N LEU A 116 7.98 3.61 -8.15
CA LEU A 116 8.09 3.81 -9.59
C LEU A 116 8.34 2.47 -10.27
N LEU A 117 7.46 2.11 -11.19
CA LEU A 117 7.57 0.87 -11.96
C LEU A 117 8.00 1.21 -13.39
N THR A 118 9.21 0.82 -13.75
CA THR A 118 9.73 1.01 -15.10
C THR A 118 9.39 -0.19 -15.98
N PRO A 119 9.42 -0.06 -17.32
CA PRO A 119 9.30 -1.19 -18.22
C PRO A 119 10.38 -2.26 -18.03
N ALA A 120 11.52 -1.89 -17.43
CA ALA A 120 12.65 -2.78 -17.17
C ALA A 120 12.47 -3.66 -15.91
N GLU A 121 11.45 -3.40 -15.09
CA GLU A 121 11.18 -4.25 -13.93
C GLU A 121 10.69 -5.63 -14.38
N ASP A 122 11.30 -6.67 -13.82
CA ASP A 122 10.90 -8.06 -14.10
C ASP A 122 9.81 -8.55 -13.12
N MET A 123 9.16 -9.65 -13.48
CA MET A 123 8.12 -10.25 -12.64
C MET A 123 8.65 -10.75 -11.29
N ALA A 124 9.92 -11.15 -11.21
CA ALA A 124 10.51 -11.63 -9.96
C ALA A 124 10.58 -10.52 -8.91
N LYS A 125 10.92 -9.30 -9.30
CA LYS A 125 10.90 -8.14 -8.40
C LYS A 125 9.50 -7.78 -7.93
N LEU A 126 8.50 -7.86 -8.82
CA LEU A 126 7.11 -7.61 -8.45
C LEU A 126 6.59 -8.68 -7.48
N GLN A 127 6.93 -9.94 -7.71
CA GLN A 127 6.62 -11.04 -6.80
C GLN A 127 7.32 -10.89 -5.45
N GLN A 128 8.57 -10.45 -5.44
CA GLN A 128 9.31 -10.14 -4.21
C GLN A 128 8.61 -9.04 -3.40
N LEU A 129 8.23 -7.95 -4.05
CA LEU A 129 7.48 -6.88 -3.39
C LEU A 129 6.17 -7.41 -2.79
N ALA A 130 5.36 -8.12 -3.58
CA ALA A 130 4.10 -8.68 -3.09
C ALA A 130 4.31 -9.66 -1.92
N ALA A 131 5.32 -10.51 -1.98
CA ALA A 131 5.66 -11.43 -0.88
C ALA A 131 6.07 -10.72 0.40
N LEU A 132 6.81 -9.61 0.29
CA LEU A 132 7.19 -8.79 1.45
C LEU A 132 5.98 -8.07 2.06
N LEU A 133 5.06 -7.57 1.25
CA LEU A 133 3.82 -6.95 1.74
C LEU A 133 2.97 -7.98 2.50
N VAL A 134 2.78 -9.17 1.94
CA VAL A 134 2.08 -10.29 2.63
C VAL A 134 2.77 -10.67 3.93
N ARG A 135 4.11 -10.75 3.93
CA ARG A 135 4.86 -11.02 5.15
C ARG A 135 4.65 -9.93 6.21
N PHE A 136 4.66 -8.67 5.80
CA PHE A 136 4.41 -7.55 6.72
C PHE A 136 3.01 -7.64 7.34
N GLU A 137 1.97 -7.93 6.55
CA GLU A 137 0.60 -8.12 7.07
C GLU A 137 0.53 -9.26 8.09
N LYS A 138 1.18 -10.39 7.83
CA LYS A 138 1.24 -11.51 8.79
C LYS A 138 1.95 -11.14 10.09
N LEU A 139 3.03 -10.37 10.01
CA LEU A 139 3.73 -9.85 11.20
C LEU A 139 2.84 -8.87 11.98
N LEU A 140 2.05 -8.07 11.28
CA LEU A 140 1.07 -7.16 11.88
C LEU A 140 -0.08 -7.92 12.58
N GLU A 141 -0.61 -8.95 11.93
CA GLU A 141 -1.69 -9.80 12.46
C GLU A 141 -1.26 -10.59 13.69
N SER A 142 -0.03 -11.13 13.68
CA SER A 142 0.53 -11.86 14.81
C SER A 142 1.08 -10.97 15.92
N ASP A 143 1.03 -9.65 15.75
CA ASP A 143 1.64 -8.66 16.63
C ASP A 143 3.10 -8.99 16.98
N ALA A 144 3.89 -9.21 15.94
CA ALA A 144 5.27 -9.65 16.05
C ALA A 144 6.16 -8.66 16.85
N PRO A 145 7.18 -9.16 17.57
CA PRO A 145 8.15 -8.30 18.24
C PRO A 145 8.85 -7.37 17.26
N LEU A 146 9.06 -6.11 17.65
CA LEU A 146 9.72 -5.13 16.79
C LEU A 146 11.14 -5.54 16.38
N SER A 147 11.83 -6.30 17.23
CA SER A 147 13.13 -6.89 16.94
C SER A 147 13.14 -7.87 15.76
N GLU A 148 11.99 -8.48 15.45
CA GLU A 148 11.82 -9.35 14.28
C GLU A 148 11.46 -8.54 13.03
N VAL A 149 10.63 -7.50 13.18
CA VAL A 149 10.12 -6.71 12.07
C VAL A 149 11.15 -5.70 11.55
N LEU A 150 11.82 -4.99 12.44
CA LEU A 150 12.78 -3.92 12.16
C LEU A 150 14.09 -4.15 12.94
N PRO A 151 14.82 -5.25 12.69
CA PRO A 151 15.98 -5.65 13.48
C PRO A 151 17.09 -4.60 13.52
N SER A 152 17.33 -3.87 12.43
CA SER A 152 18.37 -2.84 12.37
C SER A 152 18.01 -1.63 13.23
N ILE A 153 16.78 -1.15 13.14
CA ILE A 153 16.27 -0.02 13.93
C ILE A 153 16.20 -0.41 15.41
N TYR A 154 15.69 -1.60 15.69
CA TYR A 154 15.63 -2.13 17.05
C TYR A 154 17.02 -2.16 17.69
N LYS A 155 18.03 -2.70 17.01
CA LYS A 155 19.40 -2.78 17.51
C LYS A 155 20.05 -1.41 17.76
N GLN A 156 19.69 -0.40 16.97
CA GLN A 156 20.21 0.97 17.14
C GLN A 156 19.57 1.71 18.31
N HIS A 157 18.36 1.30 18.71
CA HIS A 157 17.53 1.98 19.72
C HIS A 157 16.90 0.99 20.70
N ASP A 158 17.62 -0.04 21.10
CA ASP A 158 17.12 -1.14 21.92
C ASP A 158 16.56 -0.67 23.28
N GLU A 159 17.18 0.32 23.93
CA GLU A 159 16.66 0.91 25.17
C GLU A 159 15.26 1.49 24.99
N ARG A 160 14.96 2.10 23.81
CA ARG A 160 13.65 2.71 23.52
C ARG A 160 12.60 1.65 23.16
N TYR A 161 13.01 0.59 22.45
CA TYR A 161 12.09 -0.36 21.84
C TYR A 161 12.04 -1.72 22.53
N THR A 162 12.75 -1.91 23.66
CA THR A 162 12.67 -3.16 24.43
C THR A 162 11.22 -3.50 24.80
N GLY A 163 10.75 -4.67 24.36
CA GLY A 163 9.41 -5.15 24.59
C GLY A 163 8.33 -4.59 23.64
N TYR A 164 8.69 -3.71 22.69
CA TYR A 164 7.73 -3.23 21.69
C TYR A 164 7.36 -4.31 20.71
N THR A 165 6.08 -4.28 20.34
CA THR A 165 5.53 -5.03 19.21
C THR A 165 5.30 -4.10 18.02
N LEU A 166 5.07 -4.70 16.84
CA LEU A 166 4.75 -3.94 15.63
C LEU A 166 3.49 -3.08 15.81
N ARG A 167 2.43 -3.66 16.39
CA ARG A 167 1.16 -2.93 16.56
C ARG A 167 1.28 -1.80 17.58
N GLN A 168 2.06 -1.97 18.64
CA GLN A 168 2.33 -0.89 19.59
C GLN A 168 3.02 0.30 18.94
N LEU A 169 4.05 0.05 18.12
CA LEU A 169 4.71 1.14 17.39
C LEU A 169 3.77 1.79 16.37
N CYS A 170 2.98 0.99 15.65
CA CYS A 170 1.99 1.51 14.70
C CYS A 170 0.98 2.43 15.40
N GLN A 171 0.40 1.99 16.51
CA GLN A 171 -0.57 2.78 17.27
C GLN A 171 0.04 4.05 17.83
N GLU A 172 1.20 3.96 18.49
CA GLU A 172 1.88 5.13 19.05
C GLU A 172 2.16 6.20 18.00
N MET A 173 2.60 5.80 16.80
CA MET A 173 2.87 6.74 15.70
C MET A 173 1.61 7.23 15.00
N HIS A 174 0.53 6.45 15.02
CA HIS A 174 -0.76 6.85 14.46
C HIS A 174 -1.46 7.90 15.32
N ASP A 175 -1.28 7.83 16.63
CA ASP A 175 -1.90 8.74 17.61
C ASP A 175 -1.17 10.10 17.75
N LEU A 176 -0.02 10.29 17.08
CA LEU A 176 0.76 11.55 17.07
C LEU A 176 0.19 12.58 16.09
#